data_c4a212113f48dd0d97571be7e56f0896
#
_entry.id   c4a212113f48dd0d97571be7e56f0896
#
_cell.length_a   1.000
_cell.length_b   1.000
_cell.length_c   1.000
_cell.angle_alpha   90.00
_cell.angle_beta   90.00
_cell.angle_gamma   90.00
#
_symmetry.space_group_name_H-M   'P 1'
#
loop_
_entity.id
_entity.type
_entity.pdbx_description
1 polymer ?
#
loop_
_entity_poly.entity_id
_entity_poly.type
_entity_poly.pdbx_seq_one_letter_code
_entity_poly.pdbx_strand_id
1 'polypeptide(L)'
;MAKVDVKLPEEFLLKLSRLGNKTDEICEKALEAGGEVVLAKVKENLSAVIGSGTRYESRSTGELEQSLGLSPVKQDRDGNHNIKIGFSEPRSDGSSNAKIANIIEYGKHGQPAKPFLKPAKSSSRKACVSAMQQTLEEEVSKL
;
A
#
# COMPACT_ATOMS: atom_id res chain seq x y z
N MET A 1 -9.42 3.89 8.71
CA MET A 1 -8.08 4.43 8.42
C MET A 1 -7.75 4.33 6.94
N ALA A 2 -7.10 5.36 6.41
CA ALA A 2 -6.70 5.41 5.00
C ALA A 2 -5.46 4.55 4.76
N LYS A 3 -5.65 3.28 4.57
CA LYS A 3 -4.56 2.33 4.28
C LYS A 3 -5.03 1.19 3.38
N VAL A 4 -4.08 0.53 2.73
CA VAL A 4 -4.31 -0.69 1.96
C VAL A 4 -3.43 -1.79 2.56
N ASP A 5 -4.05 -2.93 2.90
CA ASP A 5 -3.34 -4.12 3.34
C ASP A 5 -3.07 -5.02 2.14
N VAL A 6 -1.81 -5.47 2.03
CA VAL A 6 -1.41 -6.45 1.02
C VAL A 6 -1.01 -7.74 1.74
N LYS A 7 -1.64 -8.84 1.37
CA LYS A 7 -1.43 -10.16 1.96
C LYS A 7 -1.07 -11.17 0.88
N LEU A 8 -0.29 -12.17 1.25
CA LEU A 8 0.02 -13.26 0.34
C LEU A 8 -1.21 -14.13 0.07
N PRO A 9 -1.46 -14.52 -1.20
CA PRO A 9 -2.49 -15.50 -1.53
C PRO A 9 -2.26 -16.84 -0.81
N GLU A 10 -3.36 -17.52 -0.41
CA GLU A 10 -3.28 -18.82 0.28
C GLU A 10 -2.52 -19.87 -0.51
N GLU A 11 -2.68 -19.90 -1.82
CA GLU A 11 -1.96 -20.84 -2.70
C GLU A 11 -0.45 -20.69 -2.59
N PHE A 12 0.04 -19.46 -2.38
CA PHE A 12 1.47 -19.19 -2.19
C PHE A 12 1.92 -19.73 -0.84
N LEU A 13 1.12 -19.58 0.20
CA LEU A 13 1.42 -20.08 1.54
C LEU A 13 1.55 -21.60 1.56
N LEU A 14 0.70 -22.32 0.80
CA LEU A 14 0.78 -23.78 0.68
C LEU A 14 2.10 -24.23 0.04
N LYS A 15 2.55 -23.55 -1.01
CA LYS A 15 3.82 -23.83 -1.65
C LYS A 15 5.00 -23.53 -0.72
N LEU A 16 4.93 -22.41 0.00
CA LEU A 16 5.97 -21.95 0.90
C LEU A 16 6.13 -22.85 2.11
N SER A 17 5.07 -23.50 2.59
CA SER A 17 5.15 -24.43 3.74
C SER A 17 6.14 -25.58 3.51
N ARG A 18 6.47 -25.86 2.26
CA ARG A 18 7.42 -26.93 1.87
C ARG A 18 8.88 -26.47 1.86
N LEU A 19 9.15 -25.18 2.04
CA LEU A 19 10.48 -24.60 1.87
C LEU A 19 11.27 -24.45 3.18
N GLY A 20 10.64 -24.72 4.32
CA GLY A 20 11.32 -24.69 5.64
C GLY A 20 11.79 -23.30 6.05
N ASN A 21 13.06 -23.21 6.48
CA ASN A 21 13.61 -22.02 7.14
C ASN A 21 13.69 -20.75 6.27
N LYS A 22 13.54 -20.86 4.95
CA LYS A 22 13.60 -19.70 4.06
C LYS A 22 12.23 -19.09 3.75
N THR A 23 11.16 -19.69 4.28
CA THR A 23 9.79 -19.28 4.03
C THR A 23 9.55 -17.80 4.37
N ASP A 24 10.00 -17.36 5.55
CA ASP A 24 9.79 -15.99 6.01
C ASP A 24 10.48 -14.97 5.09
N GLU A 25 11.71 -15.24 4.69
CA GLU A 25 12.47 -14.36 3.79
C GLU A 25 11.80 -14.26 2.43
N ILE A 26 11.33 -15.37 1.88
CA ILE A 26 10.64 -15.40 0.59
C ILE A 26 9.31 -14.66 0.68
N CYS A 27 8.56 -14.84 1.77
CA CYS A 27 7.32 -14.11 2.02
C CYS A 27 7.54 -12.60 2.06
N GLU A 28 8.58 -12.15 2.75
CA GLU A 28 8.92 -10.72 2.82
C GLU A 28 9.20 -10.13 1.44
N LYS A 29 10.02 -10.81 0.65
CA LYS A 29 10.36 -10.36 -0.70
C LYS A 29 9.14 -10.30 -1.62
N ALA A 30 8.28 -11.30 -1.56
CA ALA A 30 7.06 -11.33 -2.37
C ALA A 30 6.11 -10.20 -1.98
N LEU A 31 5.92 -9.97 -0.68
CA LEU A 31 5.07 -8.87 -0.20
C LEU A 31 5.63 -7.51 -0.57
N GLU A 32 6.93 -7.31 -0.46
CA GLU A 32 7.56 -6.06 -0.89
C GLU A 32 7.33 -5.80 -2.38
N ALA A 33 7.50 -6.81 -3.22
CA ALA A 33 7.27 -6.69 -4.65
C ALA A 33 5.81 -6.32 -4.96
N GLY A 34 4.85 -7.00 -4.34
CA GLY A 34 3.43 -6.69 -4.48
C GLY A 34 3.07 -5.32 -3.93
N GLY A 35 3.61 -4.99 -2.77
CA GLY A 35 3.40 -3.69 -2.13
C GLY A 35 3.89 -2.53 -2.98
N GLU A 36 5.03 -2.66 -3.63
CA GLU A 36 5.56 -1.63 -4.52
C GLU A 36 4.62 -1.35 -5.70
N VAL A 37 4.01 -2.38 -6.26
CA VAL A 37 3.02 -2.24 -7.35
C VAL A 37 1.82 -1.42 -6.89
N VAL A 38 1.26 -1.77 -5.73
CA VAL A 38 0.11 -1.05 -5.16
C VAL A 38 0.50 0.37 -4.78
N LEU A 39 1.66 0.55 -4.14
CA LEU A 39 2.17 1.86 -3.74
C LEU A 39 2.30 2.81 -4.94
N ALA A 40 2.85 2.33 -6.04
CA ALA A 40 2.99 3.13 -7.26
C ALA A 40 1.64 3.63 -7.77
N LYS A 41 0.62 2.76 -7.73
CA LYS A 41 -0.74 3.13 -8.16
C LYS A 41 -1.40 4.11 -7.18
N VAL A 42 -1.20 3.93 -5.88
CA VAL A 42 -1.71 4.87 -4.87
C VAL A 42 -1.07 6.24 -5.06
N LYS A 43 0.23 6.30 -5.27
CA LYS A 43 0.94 7.56 -5.54
C LYS A 43 0.41 8.27 -6.78
N GLU A 44 0.24 7.52 -7.87
CA GLU A 44 -0.31 8.04 -9.12
C GLU A 44 -1.70 8.64 -8.89
N ASN A 45 -2.58 7.91 -8.23
CA ASN A 45 -3.95 8.35 -7.97
C ASN A 45 -3.99 9.55 -7.02
N LEU A 46 -3.17 9.55 -5.97
CA LEU A 46 -3.10 10.66 -5.02
C LEU A 46 -2.65 11.94 -5.70
N SER A 47 -1.61 11.87 -6.52
CA SER A 47 -1.12 13.03 -7.28
C SER A 47 -2.18 13.59 -8.22
N ALA A 48 -3.00 12.71 -8.81
CA ALA A 48 -4.07 13.11 -9.70
C ALA A 48 -5.22 13.84 -8.99
N VAL A 49 -5.51 13.52 -7.71
CA VAL A 49 -6.62 14.11 -6.97
C VAL A 49 -6.22 15.33 -6.14
N ILE A 50 -4.96 15.47 -5.76
CA ILE A 50 -4.50 16.64 -5.00
C ILE A 50 -4.68 17.91 -5.82
N GLY A 51 -5.43 18.88 -5.26
CA GLY A 51 -5.69 20.16 -5.89
C GLY A 51 -6.68 20.13 -7.05
N SER A 52 -7.20 18.94 -7.41
CA SER A 52 -8.18 18.83 -8.51
C SER A 52 -9.57 19.27 -8.04
N GLY A 53 -10.32 19.96 -8.92
CA GLY A 53 -11.70 20.38 -8.65
C GLY A 53 -11.86 21.28 -7.42
N THR A 54 -10.81 21.98 -7.00
CA THR A 54 -10.87 22.90 -5.86
C THR A 54 -11.34 24.28 -6.32
N ARG A 55 -12.09 24.96 -5.44
CA ARG A 55 -12.56 26.33 -5.69
C ARG A 55 -11.41 27.35 -5.64
N TYR A 56 -10.40 27.05 -4.82
CA TYR A 56 -9.24 27.90 -4.62
C TYR A 56 -7.98 27.15 -5.02
N GLU A 57 -6.89 27.88 -5.24
CA GLU A 57 -5.59 27.29 -5.53
C GLU A 57 -5.19 26.31 -4.43
N SER A 58 -4.59 25.19 -4.83
CA SER A 58 -4.15 24.17 -3.89
C SER A 58 -3.02 24.70 -2.98
N ARG A 59 -3.11 24.38 -1.69
CA ARG A 59 -2.06 24.69 -0.70
C ARG A 59 -1.16 23.49 -0.44
N SER A 60 -1.18 22.52 -1.33
CA SER A 60 -0.35 21.31 -1.17
C SER A 60 1.13 21.67 -1.18
N THR A 61 1.86 21.15 -0.19
CA THR A 61 3.32 21.28 -0.10
C THR A 61 4.04 20.03 -0.60
N GLY A 62 3.30 19.00 -0.98
CA GLY A 62 3.86 17.68 -1.33
C GLY A 62 4.17 16.81 -0.12
N GLU A 63 3.96 17.30 1.09
CA GLU A 63 4.30 16.57 2.31
C GLU A 63 3.46 15.29 2.48
N LEU A 64 2.17 15.34 2.12
CA LEU A 64 1.30 14.16 2.16
C LEU A 64 1.81 13.07 1.22
N GLU A 65 2.15 13.43 -0.01
CA GLU A 65 2.69 12.48 -0.99
C GLU A 65 4.02 11.89 -0.55
N GLN A 66 4.89 12.69 0.05
CA GLN A 66 6.18 12.25 0.56
C GLN A 66 6.06 11.33 1.77
N SER A 67 5.00 11.46 2.55
CA SER A 67 4.75 10.61 3.72
C SER A 67 4.21 9.24 3.36
N LEU A 68 3.74 9.04 2.14
CA LEU A 68 3.19 7.78 1.65
C LEU A 68 4.31 6.77 1.43
N GLY A 69 4.12 5.57 1.94
CA GLY A 69 5.12 4.52 1.80
C GLY A 69 4.61 3.15 2.26
N LEU A 70 5.55 2.20 2.27
CA LEU A 70 5.31 0.84 2.75
C LEU A 70 5.75 0.70 4.19
N SER A 71 4.97 -0.04 4.99
CA SER A 71 5.41 -0.47 6.31
C SER A 71 6.41 -1.62 6.20
N PRO A 72 7.16 -1.93 7.27
CA PRO A 72 7.88 -3.20 7.34
C PRO A 72 6.89 -4.36 7.26
N VAL A 73 7.35 -5.50 6.76
CA VAL A 73 6.56 -6.72 6.78
C VAL A 73 6.40 -7.18 8.23
N LYS A 74 5.17 -7.49 8.61
CA LYS A 74 4.83 -7.95 9.95
C LYS A 74 4.06 -9.26 9.88
N GLN A 75 4.10 -10.02 10.98
CA GLN A 75 3.38 -11.26 11.14
C GLN A 75 2.27 -11.04 12.17
N ASP A 76 1.04 -11.50 11.87
CA ASP A 76 -0.08 -11.40 12.78
C ASP A 76 -0.09 -12.58 13.77
N ARG A 77 -1.14 -12.65 14.62
CA ARG A 77 -1.28 -13.71 15.64
C ARG A 77 -1.41 -15.11 15.02
N ASP A 78 -1.95 -15.19 13.81
CA ASP A 78 -2.18 -16.43 13.10
C ASP A 78 -0.98 -16.87 12.26
N GLY A 79 0.10 -16.11 12.30
CA GLY A 79 1.31 -16.39 11.53
C GLY A 79 1.30 -15.87 10.11
N ASN A 80 0.28 -15.09 9.72
CA ASN A 80 0.17 -14.52 8.38
C ASN A 80 1.04 -13.27 8.25
N HIS A 81 1.81 -13.21 7.17
CA HIS A 81 2.62 -12.04 6.84
C HIS A 81 1.78 -10.99 6.12
N ASN A 82 2.04 -9.72 6.41
CA ASN A 82 1.39 -8.61 5.73
C ASN A 82 2.31 -7.40 5.62
N ILE A 83 2.01 -6.54 4.65
CA ILE A 83 2.64 -5.24 4.49
C ILE A 83 1.52 -4.21 4.31
N LYS A 84 1.74 -2.99 4.76
CA LYS A 84 0.73 -1.93 4.70
C LYS A 84 1.25 -0.75 3.91
N ILE A 85 0.34 -0.15 3.16
CA ILE A 85 0.58 1.11 2.46
C ILE A 85 -0.14 2.19 3.27
N GLY A 86 0.59 3.20 3.68
CA GLY A 86 0.05 4.25 4.53
C GLY A 86 0.95 5.47 4.59
N PHE A 87 0.67 6.31 5.54
CA PHE A 87 1.31 7.62 5.67
C PHE A 87 2.11 7.70 6.97
N SER A 88 3.34 8.21 6.88
CA SER A 88 4.18 8.43 8.06
C SER A 88 3.74 9.68 8.82
N GLU A 89 3.91 9.64 10.13
CA GLU A 89 3.57 10.72 11.07
C GLU A 89 4.80 11.15 11.87
N PRO A 90 4.80 12.33 12.43
CA PRO A 90 3.82 13.44 12.30
C PRO A 90 4.10 14.34 11.08
N ARG A 91 3.15 15.21 10.75
CA ARG A 91 3.39 16.29 9.80
C ARG A 91 4.20 17.40 10.47
N SER A 92 4.91 18.17 9.65
CA SER A 92 5.71 19.30 10.13
C SER A 92 4.88 20.38 10.83
N ASP A 93 3.60 20.53 10.48
CA ASP A 93 2.68 21.50 11.09
C ASP A 93 1.95 20.96 12.33
N GLY A 94 2.28 19.75 12.79
CA GLY A 94 1.64 19.10 13.94
C GLY A 94 0.32 18.42 13.65
N SER A 95 -0.20 18.48 12.42
CA SER A 95 -1.42 17.76 12.02
C SER A 95 -1.09 16.31 11.62
N SER A 96 -2.10 15.53 11.23
CA SER A 96 -1.96 14.12 10.88
C SER A 96 -2.09 13.89 9.38
N ASN A 97 -1.10 13.25 8.77
CA ASN A 97 -1.15 12.82 7.37
C ASN A 97 -2.28 11.82 7.14
N ALA A 98 -2.45 10.85 8.04
CA ALA A 98 -3.52 9.86 7.94
C ALA A 98 -4.91 10.50 7.97
N LYS A 99 -5.10 11.51 8.82
CA LYS A 99 -6.35 12.25 8.92
C LYS A 99 -6.66 13.01 7.62
N ILE A 100 -5.66 13.67 7.05
CA ILE A 100 -5.82 14.38 5.77
C ILE A 100 -6.14 13.40 4.65
N ALA A 101 -5.47 12.26 4.60
CA ALA A 101 -5.73 11.21 3.63
C ALA A 101 -7.16 10.67 3.75
N ASN A 102 -7.67 10.47 4.96
CA ASN A 102 -9.06 10.06 5.20
C ASN A 102 -10.05 11.09 4.65
N ILE A 103 -9.79 12.38 4.86
CA ILE A 103 -10.64 13.46 4.35
C ILE A 103 -10.68 13.43 2.82
N ILE A 104 -9.55 13.21 2.16
CA ILE A 104 -9.50 13.11 0.70
C ILE A 104 -10.28 11.89 0.23
N GLU A 105 -10.04 10.72 0.83
CA GLU A 105 -10.66 9.45 0.42
C GLU A 105 -12.17 9.44 0.61
N TYR A 106 -12.65 9.88 1.77
CA TYR A 106 -14.06 9.77 2.16
C TYR A 106 -14.84 11.08 2.15
N GLY A 107 -14.15 12.21 2.06
CA GLY A 107 -14.77 13.53 2.11
C GLY A 107 -15.10 13.97 3.53
N LYS A 108 -15.61 15.18 3.64
CA LYS A 108 -16.15 15.77 4.87
C LYS A 108 -17.22 16.78 4.51
N HIS A 109 -17.88 17.36 5.52
CA HIS A 109 -18.87 18.42 5.29
C HIS A 109 -18.25 19.55 4.47
N GLY A 110 -18.90 19.90 3.35
CA GLY A 110 -18.41 20.94 2.45
C GLY A 110 -17.27 20.52 1.51
N GLN A 111 -16.80 19.29 1.60
CA GLN A 111 -15.74 18.79 0.74
C GLN A 111 -16.09 17.38 0.24
N PRO A 112 -16.38 17.21 -1.07
CA PRO A 112 -16.71 15.90 -1.61
C PRO A 112 -15.51 14.95 -1.58
N ALA A 113 -15.80 13.65 -1.50
CA ALA A 113 -14.78 12.61 -1.54
C ALA A 113 -14.06 12.59 -2.88
N LYS A 114 -12.75 12.37 -2.85
CA LYS A 114 -11.90 12.13 -4.03
C LYS A 114 -11.11 10.85 -3.80
N PRO A 115 -11.75 9.67 -3.96
CA PRO A 115 -11.08 8.39 -3.64
C PRO A 115 -9.81 8.18 -4.46
N PHE A 116 -8.77 7.74 -3.80
CA PHE A 116 -7.49 7.39 -4.42
C PHE A 116 -6.97 6.02 -3.97
N LEU A 117 -7.31 5.58 -2.75
CA LEU A 117 -6.93 4.27 -2.22
C LEU A 117 -7.78 3.15 -2.78
N LYS A 118 -9.10 3.28 -2.70
CA LYS A 118 -10.04 2.26 -3.18
C LYS A 118 -9.87 1.96 -4.68
N PRO A 119 -9.79 2.99 -5.56
CA PRO A 119 -9.51 2.73 -6.98
C PRO A 119 -8.15 2.07 -7.21
N ALA A 120 -7.12 2.48 -6.47
CA ALA A 120 -5.80 1.87 -6.57
C ALA A 120 -5.82 0.39 -6.19
N LYS A 121 -6.50 0.05 -5.11
CA LYS A 121 -6.67 -1.33 -4.65
C LYS A 121 -7.29 -2.20 -5.75
N SER A 122 -8.36 -1.72 -6.37
CA SER A 122 -9.05 -2.46 -7.44
C SER A 122 -8.20 -2.59 -8.70
N SER A 123 -7.60 -1.50 -9.16
CA SER A 123 -6.87 -1.47 -10.43
C SER A 123 -5.52 -2.16 -10.39
N SER A 124 -4.88 -2.23 -9.22
CA SER A 124 -3.54 -2.82 -9.07
C SER A 124 -3.55 -4.29 -8.62
N ARG A 125 -4.71 -4.84 -8.31
CA ARG A 125 -4.83 -6.19 -7.72
C ARG A 125 -4.15 -7.28 -8.56
N LYS A 126 -4.44 -7.34 -9.86
CA LYS A 126 -3.86 -8.35 -10.75
C LYS A 126 -2.35 -8.19 -10.87
N ALA A 127 -1.86 -6.97 -11.06
CA ALA A 127 -0.44 -6.68 -11.17
C ALA A 127 0.29 -6.99 -9.86
N CYS A 128 -0.32 -6.71 -8.72
CA CYS A 128 0.22 -7.03 -7.41
C CYS A 128 0.41 -8.53 -7.24
N VAL A 129 -0.63 -9.33 -7.51
CA VAL A 129 -0.58 -10.79 -7.42
C VAL A 129 0.47 -11.35 -8.38
N SER A 130 0.51 -10.84 -9.60
CA SER A 130 1.50 -11.24 -10.62
C SER A 130 2.94 -10.97 -10.16
N ALA A 131 3.19 -9.81 -9.57
CA ALA A 131 4.51 -9.45 -9.03
C ALA A 131 4.92 -10.36 -7.88
N MET A 132 4.01 -10.67 -6.98
CA MET A 132 4.26 -11.59 -5.87
C MET A 132 4.57 -13.01 -6.37
N GLN A 133 3.81 -13.48 -7.35
CA GLN A 133 4.01 -14.81 -7.94
C GLN A 133 5.36 -14.90 -8.65
N GLN A 134 5.72 -13.89 -9.43
CA GLN A 134 7.01 -13.83 -10.12
C GLN A 134 8.17 -13.86 -9.13
N THR A 135 8.09 -13.07 -8.06
CA THR A 135 9.12 -13.03 -7.02
C THR A 135 9.24 -14.37 -6.33
N LEU A 136 8.11 -15.03 -6.02
CA LEU A 136 8.10 -16.35 -5.43
C LEU A 136 8.81 -17.38 -6.32
N GLU A 137 8.48 -17.39 -7.60
CA GLU A 137 9.09 -18.31 -8.58
C GLU A 137 10.60 -18.09 -8.70
N GLU A 138 11.03 -16.82 -8.76
CA GLU A 138 12.46 -16.45 -8.80
C GLU A 138 13.21 -16.93 -7.55
N GLU A 139 12.65 -16.70 -6.37
CA GLU A 139 13.30 -17.09 -5.12
C GLU A 139 13.33 -18.60 -4.95
N VAL A 140 12.28 -19.31 -5.34
CA VAL A 140 12.23 -20.77 -5.29
C VAL A 140 13.26 -21.38 -6.26
N SER A 141 13.45 -20.78 -7.43
CA SER A 141 14.40 -21.26 -8.42
C SER A 141 15.86 -21.15 -7.95
N LYS A 142 16.14 -20.28 -6.98
CA LYS A 142 17.48 -20.11 -6.38
C LYS A 142 17.81 -21.16 -5.31
N LEU A 143 16.83 -21.93 -4.90
CA LEU A 143 17.01 -22.99 -3.92
C LEU A 143 17.51 -24.25 -4.63
#